data_b2492216d81e967e20d53ce00df35381
#
_entry.id   b2492216d81e967e20d53ce00df35381
#
_cell.length_a   1.000
_cell.length_b   1.000
_cell.length_c   1.000
_cell.angle_alpha   90.00
_cell.angle_beta   90.00
_cell.angle_gamma   90.00
#
_symmetry.space_group_name_H-M   'P 1'
#
loop_
_entity.id
_entity.type
_entity.pdbx_description
1 polymer ?
#
loop_
_entity_poly.entity_id
_entity_poly.type
_entity_poly.pdbx_seq_one_letter_code
_entity_poly.pdbx_strand_id
1 'polypeptide(L)'
;MANNLTATLRTNRGTVHVRLFPDYAPKTVQNFVDLAEGNREWTDPRTRQSGKTRLYDGTIFHRVIPQFMIQGGDPLGTGTGGPGYEFADEFHPDLSFNRPYLLAMANAGPGTNGSQFFITVVPTPHLNRKHTIFGEVVDGSEVVDEISRVQTGRNDRPVQDVVLESVEIERQDGTGESAG
;
A
#
# COMPACT_ATOMS: atom_id res chain seq x y z
N MET A 1 -12.78 18.16 11.76
CA MET A 1 -13.49 16.96 11.28
C MET A 1 -12.59 16.11 10.47
N ALA A 2 -12.41 14.91 10.91
CA ALA A 2 -11.61 13.97 10.16
C ALA A 2 -12.43 13.44 8.99
N ASN A 3 -11.82 13.36 7.83
CA ASN A 3 -12.41 12.71 6.68
C ASN A 3 -12.08 11.23 6.73
N ASN A 4 -13.06 10.40 6.42
CA ASN A 4 -12.82 8.97 6.29
C ASN A 4 -12.37 8.68 4.87
N LEU A 5 -11.18 8.13 4.74
CA LEU A 5 -10.64 7.70 3.46
C LEU A 5 -10.51 6.19 3.45
N THR A 6 -11.09 5.56 2.45
CA THR A 6 -11.02 4.12 2.26
C THR A 6 -10.46 3.84 0.87
N ALA A 7 -9.59 2.86 0.78
CA ALA A 7 -9.07 2.40 -0.50
C ALA A 7 -9.59 0.99 -0.76
N THR A 8 -10.13 0.76 -1.95
CA THR A 8 -10.53 -0.56 -2.39
C THR A 8 -9.48 -1.08 -3.34
N LEU A 9 -8.77 -2.13 -2.92
CA LEU A 9 -7.76 -2.77 -3.72
C LEU A 9 -8.38 -3.98 -4.40
N ARG A 10 -8.55 -3.89 -5.71
CA ARG A 10 -9.12 -4.99 -6.48
C ARG A 10 -7.98 -5.82 -7.07
N THR A 11 -7.90 -7.06 -6.66
CA THR A 11 -6.86 -7.98 -7.14
C THR A 11 -7.50 -9.12 -7.91
N ASN A 12 -6.68 -9.84 -8.67
CA ASN A 12 -7.16 -11.04 -9.36
C ASN A 12 -7.38 -12.21 -8.41
N ARG A 13 -7.21 -12.00 -7.09
CA ARG A 13 -7.47 -12.98 -6.05
C ARG A 13 -8.60 -12.57 -5.12
N GLY A 14 -9.18 -11.40 -5.32
CA GLY A 14 -10.26 -10.87 -4.48
C GLY A 14 -10.03 -9.42 -4.15
N THR A 15 -10.94 -8.86 -3.37
CA THR A 15 -10.98 -7.45 -3.06
C THR A 15 -10.63 -7.23 -1.59
N VAL A 16 -9.83 -6.20 -1.33
CA VAL A 16 -9.40 -5.82 0.01
C VAL A 16 -9.80 -4.36 0.23
N HIS A 17 -10.45 -4.07 1.34
CA HIS A 17 -10.83 -2.71 1.72
C HIS A 17 -9.94 -2.25 2.85
N VAL A 18 -9.36 -1.07 2.71
CA VAL A 18 -8.38 -0.52 3.64
C VAL A 18 -8.87 0.85 4.10
N ARG A 19 -8.83 1.08 5.40
CA ARG A 19 -9.06 2.43 5.95
C ARG A 19 -7.71 3.12 6.04
N LEU A 20 -7.60 4.30 5.46
CA LEU A 20 -6.37 5.07 5.48
C LEU A 20 -6.33 5.98 6.70
N PHE A 21 -5.12 6.38 7.12
CA PHE A 21 -4.89 7.17 8.33
C PHE A 21 -4.34 8.56 8.02
N PRO A 22 -5.15 9.46 7.42
CA PRO A 22 -4.63 10.79 7.05
C PRO A 22 -4.23 11.64 8.26
N ASP A 23 -4.80 11.38 9.45
CA ASP A 23 -4.45 12.14 10.64
C ASP A 23 -3.10 11.73 11.21
N TYR A 24 -2.67 10.50 10.96
CA TYR A 24 -1.41 9.98 11.50
C TYR A 24 -0.26 10.09 10.49
N ALA A 25 -0.54 9.95 9.21
CA ALA A 25 0.48 9.97 8.17
C ALA A 25 -0.03 10.76 6.97
N PRO A 26 -0.23 12.09 7.13
CA PRO A 26 -0.91 12.89 6.11
C PRO A 26 -0.20 12.91 4.75
N LYS A 27 1.12 13.02 4.74
CA LYS A 27 1.86 13.08 3.47
C LYS A 27 1.89 11.72 2.79
N THR A 28 2.03 10.66 3.57
CA THR A 28 2.05 9.29 3.04
C THR A 28 0.70 8.94 2.44
N VAL A 29 -0.40 9.26 3.14
CA VAL A 29 -1.74 9.01 2.64
C VAL A 29 -1.99 9.81 1.37
N GLN A 30 -1.60 11.10 1.36
CA GLN A 30 -1.80 11.94 0.19
C GLN A 30 -1.04 11.39 -1.02
N ASN A 31 0.20 10.95 -0.81
CA ASN A 31 0.99 10.35 -1.88
C ASN A 31 0.30 9.09 -2.44
N PHE A 32 -0.14 8.21 -1.56
CA PHE A 32 -0.81 6.98 -1.98
C PHE A 32 -2.08 7.29 -2.77
N VAL A 33 -2.91 8.21 -2.27
CA VAL A 33 -4.14 8.60 -2.93
C VAL A 33 -3.86 9.22 -4.30
N ASP A 34 -2.89 10.13 -4.36
CA ASP A 34 -2.57 10.80 -5.62
C ASP A 34 -2.03 9.84 -6.66
N LEU A 35 -1.18 8.89 -6.26
CA LEU A 35 -0.67 7.88 -7.19
C LEU A 35 -1.78 6.92 -7.63
N ALA A 36 -2.70 6.59 -6.72
CA ALA A 36 -3.80 5.69 -7.05
C ALA A 36 -4.76 6.33 -8.05
N GLU A 37 -5.00 7.62 -7.91
CA GLU A 37 -5.98 8.33 -8.75
C GLU A 37 -5.38 8.99 -9.99
N GLY A 38 -4.05 9.03 -10.08
CA GLY A 38 -3.40 9.67 -11.21
C GLY A 38 -3.40 11.19 -11.10
N ASN A 39 -3.42 11.73 -9.89
CA ASN A 39 -3.46 13.18 -9.67
C ASN A 39 -2.08 13.78 -9.46
N ARG A 40 -1.05 12.96 -9.40
CA ARG A 40 0.31 13.40 -9.18
C ARG A 40 1.20 12.93 -10.32
N GLU A 41 2.11 13.78 -10.75
CA GLU A 41 3.10 13.39 -11.75
C GLU A 41 4.10 12.43 -11.11
N TRP A 42 4.42 11.37 -11.84
CA TRP A 42 5.45 10.42 -11.45
C TRP A 42 6.18 9.96 -12.71
N THR A 43 7.39 9.45 -12.53
CA THR A 43 8.21 8.98 -13.66
C THR A 43 8.19 7.47 -13.70
N ASP A 44 7.74 6.92 -14.83
CA ASP A 44 7.67 5.48 -15.02
C ASP A 44 9.07 4.95 -15.32
N PRO A 45 9.62 4.08 -14.45
CA PRO A 45 10.98 3.58 -14.66
C PRO A 45 11.10 2.68 -15.90
N ARG A 46 9.99 2.15 -16.41
CA ARG A 46 10.02 1.31 -17.61
C ARG A 46 10.22 2.12 -18.88
N THR A 47 9.65 3.32 -18.94
CA THR A 47 9.67 4.16 -20.14
C THR A 47 10.48 5.43 -19.94
N ARG A 48 10.76 5.81 -18.69
CA ARG A 48 11.41 7.06 -18.28
C ARG A 48 10.58 8.29 -18.64
N GLN A 49 9.29 8.10 -18.85
CA GLN A 49 8.37 9.19 -19.14
C GLN A 49 7.62 9.57 -17.88
N SER A 50 7.39 10.87 -17.73
CA SER A 50 6.63 11.41 -16.60
C SER A 50 5.22 11.74 -17.03
N GLY A 51 4.28 11.60 -16.10
CA GLY A 51 2.90 11.93 -16.39
C GLY A 51 2.03 11.69 -15.17
N LYS A 52 0.78 12.11 -15.29
CA LYS A 52 -0.24 11.92 -14.25
C LYS A 52 -1.12 10.76 -14.65
N THR A 53 -0.69 9.55 -14.33
CA THR A 53 -1.45 8.33 -14.59
C THR A 53 -1.58 7.54 -13.30
N ARG A 54 -2.47 6.55 -13.30
CA ARG A 54 -2.71 5.72 -12.12
C ARG A 54 -1.57 4.70 -12.00
N LEU A 55 -0.70 4.92 -11.04
CA LEU A 55 0.50 4.10 -10.88
C LEU A 55 0.19 2.65 -10.53
N TYR A 56 -0.78 2.44 -9.64
CA TYR A 56 -1.00 1.11 -9.07
C TYR A 56 -1.76 0.16 -9.98
N ASP A 57 -2.48 0.68 -10.97
CA ASP A 57 -3.28 -0.17 -11.86
C ASP A 57 -2.37 -1.14 -12.62
N GLY A 58 -2.61 -2.43 -12.44
CA GLY A 58 -1.86 -3.47 -13.13
C GLY A 58 -0.53 -3.85 -12.49
N THR A 59 -0.16 -3.25 -11.36
CA THR A 59 1.06 -3.67 -10.66
C THR A 59 0.83 -4.99 -9.95
N ILE A 60 1.93 -5.65 -9.57
CA ILE A 60 1.82 -6.99 -8.97
C ILE A 60 2.31 -6.95 -7.51
N PHE A 61 1.89 -7.95 -6.75
CA PHE A 61 2.50 -8.22 -5.45
C PHE A 61 3.71 -9.10 -5.72
N HIS A 62 4.85 -8.47 -5.84
CA HIS A 62 6.09 -9.12 -6.29
C HIS A 62 6.82 -9.87 -5.20
N ARG A 63 6.41 -9.72 -3.94
CA ARG A 63 7.05 -10.39 -2.81
C ARG A 63 5.97 -10.69 -1.77
N VAL A 64 5.76 -11.99 -1.51
CA VAL A 64 4.79 -12.41 -0.50
C VAL A 64 5.45 -13.46 0.38
N ILE A 65 5.27 -13.33 1.69
CA ILE A 65 5.85 -14.26 2.66
C ILE A 65 4.76 -14.63 3.67
N PRO A 66 4.38 -15.92 3.74
CA PRO A 66 3.36 -16.33 4.70
C PRO A 66 3.82 -16.04 6.12
N GLN A 67 2.89 -15.68 6.99
CA GLN A 67 3.15 -15.32 8.37
C GLN A 67 4.04 -14.08 8.49
N PHE A 68 4.07 -13.23 7.45
CA PHE A 68 4.78 -11.96 7.48
C PHE A 68 3.97 -10.88 6.76
N MET A 69 4.03 -10.83 5.42
CA MET A 69 3.39 -9.72 4.71
C MET A 69 3.27 -10.01 3.22
N ILE A 70 2.48 -9.18 2.52
CA ILE A 70 2.46 -9.11 1.05
C ILE A 70 2.89 -7.71 0.64
N GLN A 71 3.74 -7.61 -0.38
CA GLN A 71 4.35 -6.35 -0.81
C GLN A 71 4.13 -6.13 -2.30
N GLY A 72 3.75 -4.92 -2.65
CA GLY A 72 3.50 -4.54 -4.04
C GLY A 72 3.69 -3.05 -4.25
N GLY A 73 3.16 -2.54 -5.35
CA GLY A 73 3.18 -1.11 -5.65
C GLY A 73 4.39 -0.63 -6.42
N ASP A 74 5.19 -1.55 -6.95
CA ASP A 74 6.35 -1.21 -7.78
C ASP A 74 5.96 -1.28 -9.25
N PRO A 75 6.02 -0.16 -10.00
CA PRO A 75 5.69 -0.20 -11.42
C PRO A 75 6.60 -1.12 -12.24
N LEU A 76 7.83 -1.40 -11.76
CA LEU A 76 8.69 -2.41 -12.40
C LEU A 76 8.31 -3.83 -12.01
N GLY A 77 7.68 -4.03 -10.86
CA GLY A 77 7.35 -5.36 -10.39
C GLY A 77 8.53 -6.18 -9.92
N THR A 78 9.64 -5.55 -9.60
CA THR A 78 10.89 -6.24 -9.21
C THR A 78 11.34 -5.93 -7.78
N GLY A 79 10.74 -4.92 -7.16
CA GLY A 79 11.15 -4.43 -5.85
C GLY A 79 12.17 -3.31 -5.92
N THR A 80 12.64 -2.96 -7.12
CA THR A 80 13.68 -1.94 -7.29
C THR A 80 13.15 -0.63 -7.87
N GLY A 81 11.88 -0.59 -8.28
CA GLY A 81 11.31 0.59 -8.91
C GLY A 81 10.50 1.43 -7.94
N GLY A 82 10.04 2.56 -8.44
CA GLY A 82 9.24 3.49 -7.69
C GLY A 82 8.75 4.62 -8.58
N PRO A 83 8.24 5.70 -7.98
CA PRO A 83 7.62 6.78 -8.75
C PRO A 83 8.61 7.84 -9.25
N GLY A 84 9.91 7.67 -8.98
CA GLY A 84 10.92 8.61 -9.41
C GLY A 84 11.25 9.68 -8.38
N TYR A 85 10.74 9.54 -7.16
CA TYR A 85 11.03 10.45 -6.05
C TYR A 85 10.94 9.69 -4.74
N GLU A 86 11.45 10.28 -3.67
CA GLU A 86 11.37 9.72 -2.33
C GLU A 86 10.89 10.78 -1.36
N PHE A 87 10.27 10.34 -0.25
CA PHE A 87 9.80 11.27 0.77
C PHE A 87 10.00 10.70 2.17
N ALA A 88 9.90 11.57 3.17
CA ALA A 88 10.25 11.27 4.55
C ALA A 88 9.26 10.34 5.22
N ASP A 89 9.71 9.65 6.25
CA ASP A 89 8.87 8.81 7.10
C ASP A 89 7.96 9.67 7.97
N GLU A 90 6.82 9.08 8.35
CA GLU A 90 5.87 9.70 9.27
C GLU A 90 5.54 8.69 10.36
N PHE A 91 6.36 8.65 11.40
CA PHE A 91 6.13 7.74 12.53
C PHE A 91 5.27 8.45 13.57
N HIS A 92 4.14 7.84 13.93
CA HIS A 92 3.26 8.40 14.94
C HIS A 92 3.34 7.55 16.20
N PRO A 93 3.47 8.17 17.39
CA PRO A 93 3.65 7.39 18.62
C PRO A 93 2.47 6.49 18.97
N ASP A 94 1.28 6.79 18.46
CA ASP A 94 0.10 5.97 18.72
C ASP A 94 -0.01 4.77 17.78
N LEU A 95 0.89 4.63 16.81
CA LEU A 95 0.86 3.52 15.86
C LEU A 95 2.07 2.64 16.04
N SER A 96 1.84 1.34 16.08
CA SER A 96 2.91 0.34 16.12
C SER A 96 2.42 -0.91 15.41
N PHE A 97 3.38 -1.77 15.04
CA PHE A 97 3.06 -3.03 14.37
C PHE A 97 2.68 -4.09 15.39
N ASN A 98 1.62 -3.82 16.17
CA ASN A 98 1.20 -4.67 17.27
C ASN A 98 0.02 -5.58 16.93
N ARG A 99 -0.42 -5.58 15.68
CA ARG A 99 -1.51 -6.42 15.21
C ARG A 99 -1.34 -6.69 13.71
N PRO A 100 -2.05 -7.68 13.16
CA PRO A 100 -1.97 -7.97 11.73
C PRO A 100 -2.77 -6.95 10.89
N TYR A 101 -2.57 -7.03 9.60
CA TYR A 101 -3.36 -6.33 8.57
C TYR A 101 -3.17 -4.82 8.58
N LEU A 102 -1.95 -4.39 8.87
CA LEU A 102 -1.58 -2.98 8.77
C LEU A 102 -0.95 -2.72 7.41
N LEU A 103 -1.30 -1.56 6.84
CA LEU A 103 -0.77 -1.10 5.56
C LEU A 103 0.36 -0.12 5.87
N ALA A 104 1.53 -0.37 5.31
CA ALA A 104 2.71 0.43 5.59
C ALA A 104 3.57 0.58 4.34
N MET A 105 4.47 1.57 4.36
CA MET A 105 5.36 1.84 3.22
C MET A 105 6.61 0.97 3.28
N ALA A 106 6.90 0.30 2.18
CA ALA A 106 8.20 -0.32 1.99
C ALA A 106 9.23 0.77 1.73
N ASN A 107 10.49 0.52 2.12
CA ASN A 107 11.55 1.49 1.89
C ASN A 107 12.92 0.78 1.86
N ALA A 108 13.95 1.55 1.52
CA ALA A 108 15.33 1.08 1.49
C ALA A 108 16.17 1.78 2.56
N GLY A 109 15.53 2.20 3.65
CA GLY A 109 16.17 2.92 4.74
C GLY A 109 15.41 4.21 5.04
N PRO A 110 15.89 5.01 5.99
CA PRO A 110 15.17 6.22 6.39
C PRO A 110 14.93 7.18 5.23
N GLY A 111 13.69 7.66 5.13
CA GLY A 111 13.36 8.72 4.16
C GLY A 111 13.34 8.28 2.71
N THR A 112 13.14 7.00 2.44
CA THR A 112 13.18 6.50 1.05
C THR A 112 11.82 5.95 0.61
N ASN A 113 10.74 6.51 1.10
CA ASN A 113 9.39 6.11 0.70
C ASN A 113 9.09 6.56 -0.72
N GLY A 114 8.45 5.68 -1.49
CA GLY A 114 8.07 5.98 -2.86
C GLY A 114 6.64 5.51 -3.14
N SER A 115 6.50 4.38 -3.83
CA SER A 115 5.18 3.83 -4.13
C SER A 115 4.96 2.44 -3.56
N GLN A 116 6.01 1.70 -3.23
CA GLN A 116 5.86 0.33 -2.74
C GLN A 116 5.29 0.33 -1.33
N PHE A 117 4.38 -0.61 -1.08
CA PHE A 117 3.74 -0.77 0.22
C PHE A 117 3.64 -2.25 0.54
N PHE A 118 3.34 -2.54 1.81
CA PHE A 118 3.07 -3.92 2.20
C PHE A 118 1.90 -3.95 3.18
N ILE A 119 1.27 -5.12 3.28
CA ILE A 119 0.21 -5.38 4.26
C ILE A 119 0.67 -6.57 5.08
N THR A 120 0.72 -6.39 6.40
CA THR A 120 1.17 -7.45 7.32
C THR A 120 0.04 -8.45 7.54
N VAL A 121 0.42 -9.70 7.85
CA VAL A 121 -0.57 -10.73 8.20
C VAL A 121 -0.39 -11.22 9.63
N VAL A 122 0.61 -10.70 10.34
CA VAL A 122 0.87 -10.98 11.75
C VAL A 122 1.41 -9.69 12.39
N PRO A 123 1.46 -9.60 13.73
CA PRO A 123 2.19 -8.49 14.36
C PRO A 123 3.67 -8.56 14.00
N THR A 124 4.27 -7.42 13.69
CA THR A 124 5.67 -7.34 13.26
C THR A 124 6.38 -6.22 14.02
N PRO A 125 6.54 -6.36 15.35
CA PRO A 125 7.08 -5.25 16.15
C PRO A 125 8.50 -4.85 15.78
N HIS A 126 9.26 -5.72 15.11
CA HIS A 126 10.59 -5.38 14.64
C HIS A 126 10.59 -4.31 13.55
N LEU A 127 9.43 -3.98 12.99
CA LEU A 127 9.30 -2.94 11.96
C LEU A 127 8.94 -1.57 12.54
N ASN A 128 8.70 -1.49 13.85
CA ASN A 128 8.35 -0.23 14.49
C ASN A 128 9.43 0.82 14.25
N ARG A 129 9.00 2.02 13.88
CA ARG A 129 9.87 3.18 13.60
C ARG A 129 10.86 2.94 12.46
N LYS A 130 10.56 1.97 11.60
CA LYS A 130 11.33 1.73 10.38
C LYS A 130 10.46 1.90 9.14
N HIS A 131 9.16 1.71 9.28
CA HIS A 131 8.20 1.83 8.18
C HIS A 131 7.00 2.63 8.64
N THR A 132 6.52 3.51 7.77
CA THR A 132 5.37 4.36 8.05
C THR A 132 4.08 3.55 7.91
N ILE A 133 3.32 3.45 8.98
CA ILE A 133 1.99 2.83 8.98
C ILE A 133 1.00 3.89 8.51
N PHE A 134 0.21 3.59 7.48
CA PHE A 134 -0.74 4.59 6.97
C PHE A 134 -2.14 4.05 6.71
N GLY A 135 -2.43 2.82 7.10
CA GLY A 135 -3.77 2.26 6.98
C GLY A 135 -3.92 0.91 7.62
N GLU A 136 -5.12 0.36 7.55
CA GLU A 136 -5.43 -0.98 8.07
C GLU A 136 -6.51 -1.61 7.22
N VAL A 137 -6.48 -2.93 7.10
CA VAL A 137 -7.52 -3.67 6.39
C VAL A 137 -8.76 -3.71 7.27
N VAL A 138 -9.90 -3.32 6.70
CA VAL A 138 -11.19 -3.37 7.40
C VAL A 138 -12.11 -4.44 6.84
N ASP A 139 -11.83 -4.95 5.64
CA ASP A 139 -12.57 -6.04 5.03
C ASP A 139 -11.69 -6.71 4.00
N GLY A 140 -11.79 -8.05 3.87
CA GLY A 140 -10.99 -8.78 2.90
C GLY A 140 -9.68 -9.29 3.47
N SER A 141 -9.53 -9.38 4.79
CA SER A 141 -8.29 -9.91 5.38
C SER A 141 -8.01 -11.34 4.94
N GLU A 142 -9.07 -12.13 4.66
CA GLU A 142 -8.89 -13.50 4.17
C GLU A 142 -8.23 -13.50 2.78
N VAL A 143 -8.45 -12.46 1.98
CA VAL A 143 -7.78 -12.33 0.68
C VAL A 143 -6.29 -12.06 0.88
N VAL A 144 -5.95 -11.19 1.83
CA VAL A 144 -4.56 -10.91 2.15
C VAL A 144 -3.85 -12.18 2.63
N ASP A 145 -4.52 -12.95 3.50
CA ASP A 145 -3.97 -14.21 3.98
C ASP A 145 -3.73 -15.19 2.83
N GLU A 146 -4.70 -15.30 1.92
CA GLU A 146 -4.57 -16.20 0.78
C GLU A 146 -3.39 -15.80 -0.10
N ILE A 147 -3.27 -14.50 -0.40
CA ILE A 147 -2.17 -14.01 -1.23
C ILE A 147 -0.82 -14.32 -0.56
N SER A 148 -0.74 -14.17 0.77
CA SER A 148 0.51 -14.43 1.48
C SER A 148 0.96 -15.88 1.38
N ARG A 149 0.04 -16.79 1.08
CA ARG A 149 0.32 -18.24 1.05
C ARG A 149 0.38 -18.83 -0.35
N VAL A 150 0.30 -18.01 -1.41
CA VAL A 150 0.42 -18.55 -2.77
C VAL A 150 1.82 -19.12 -2.98
N GLN A 151 1.92 -20.05 -3.91
CA GLN A 151 3.21 -20.64 -4.25
C GLN A 151 4.15 -19.57 -4.80
N THR A 152 5.38 -19.54 -4.28
CA THR A 152 6.39 -18.56 -4.68
C THR A 152 7.61 -19.26 -5.23
N GLY A 153 8.37 -18.49 -6.01
CA GLY A 153 9.66 -18.90 -6.51
C GLY A 153 10.75 -18.02 -5.95
N ARG A 154 11.73 -17.72 -6.78
CA ARG A 154 12.87 -16.89 -6.37
C ARG A 154 12.43 -15.54 -5.83
N ASN A 155 13.07 -15.08 -4.77
CA ASN A 155 12.83 -13.79 -4.14
C ASN A 155 11.40 -13.64 -3.61
N ASP A 156 10.77 -14.77 -3.23
CA ASP A 156 9.41 -14.78 -2.69
C ASP A 156 8.38 -14.20 -3.66
N ARG A 157 8.65 -14.29 -4.94
CA ARG A 157 7.75 -13.82 -5.98
C ARG A 157 6.72 -14.91 -6.29
N PRO A 158 5.41 -14.58 -6.30
CA PRO A 158 4.40 -15.56 -6.68
C PRO A 158 4.68 -16.16 -8.05
N VAL A 159 4.53 -17.50 -8.16
CA VAL A 159 4.73 -18.20 -9.42
C VAL A 159 3.72 -17.73 -10.45
N GLN A 160 2.48 -17.49 -10.02
CA GLN A 160 1.46 -16.88 -10.85
C GLN A 160 1.25 -15.45 -10.33
N ASP A 161 1.31 -14.46 -11.21
CA ASP A 161 1.22 -13.07 -10.79
C ASP A 161 -0.07 -12.78 -10.05
N VAL A 162 0.08 -12.16 -8.88
CA VAL A 162 -1.04 -11.59 -8.14
C VAL A 162 -1.10 -10.13 -8.55
N VAL A 163 -2.13 -9.78 -9.31
CA VAL A 163 -2.22 -8.46 -9.94
C VAL A 163 -3.14 -7.56 -9.13
N LEU A 164 -2.66 -6.37 -8.82
CA LEU A 164 -3.48 -5.29 -8.28
C LEU A 164 -4.10 -4.58 -9.49
N GLU A 165 -5.34 -4.90 -9.77
CA GLU A 165 -5.99 -4.44 -10.99
C GLU A 165 -6.33 -2.97 -10.91
N SER A 166 -6.77 -2.50 -9.74
CA SER A 166 -7.07 -1.10 -9.53
C SER A 166 -7.10 -0.77 -8.04
N VAL A 167 -6.92 0.50 -7.74
CA VAL A 167 -7.11 1.05 -6.39
C VAL A 167 -8.11 2.19 -6.52
N GLU A 168 -9.24 2.04 -5.83
CA GLU A 168 -10.30 3.06 -5.85
C GLU A 168 -10.36 3.73 -4.50
N ILE A 169 -10.37 5.04 -4.49
CA ILE A 169 -10.40 5.83 -3.27
C ILE A 169 -11.81 6.33 -3.03
N GLU A 170 -12.33 6.08 -1.84
CA GLU A 170 -13.63 6.61 -1.41
C GLU A 170 -13.43 7.58 -0.27
N ARG A 171 -14.09 8.71 -0.37
CA ARG A 171 -14.04 9.76 0.63
C ARG A 171 -15.41 9.91 1.25
N GLN A 172 -15.43 9.81 2.58
CA GLN A 172 -16.65 10.13 3.33
C GLN A 172 -16.35 11.35 4.17
N ASP A 173 -17.12 12.39 3.94
CA ASP A 173 -17.05 13.58 4.77
C ASP A 173 -17.49 13.20 6.19
N GLY A 174 -16.77 13.67 7.19
CA GLY A 174 -17.10 13.40 8.56
C GLY A 174 -18.46 13.91 9.00
N THR A 175 -19.08 14.82 8.23
CA THR A 175 -20.42 15.31 8.50
C THR A 175 -21.47 14.53 7.74
N GLY A 176 -21.07 13.79 6.86
CA GLY A 176 -21.93 13.09 5.99
C GLY A 176 -22.70 12.02 6.62
N GLU A 177 -22.77 12.34 6.97
CA GLU A 177 -23.24 11.72 7.25
C GLU A 177 -24.16 11.54 7.66
N SER A 178 -23.94 12.08 7.96
CA SER A 178 -24.54 11.89 8.39
C SER A 178 -25.55 11.88 8.03
N ALA A 179 -25.65 11.95 7.78
CA ALA A 179 -26.45 11.89 7.39
C ALA A 179 -27.15 11.08 7.25
N GLY A 180 -27.23 11.07 7.53
CA GLY A 180 -27.52 10.29 7.28
C GLY A 180 -28.02 9.98 7.45
#